data_71526a7866663a838d7efde8b3d0fe84
#
_entry.id   71526a7866663a838d7efde8b3d0fe84
#
_cell.length_a   1.000
_cell.length_b   1.000
_cell.length_c   1.000
_cell.angle_alpha   90.00
_cell.angle_beta   90.00
_cell.angle_gamma   90.00
#
_symmetry.space_group_name_H-M   'P 1'
#
loop_
_entity.id
_entity.type
_entity.pdbx_description
1 polymer ?
#
loop_
_entity_poly.entity_id
_entity_poly.type
_entity_poly.pdbx_seq_one_letter_code
_entity_poly.pdbx_strand_id
1 'polypeptide(L)'
;KVDYVYLPTVAQIYKGDKKSKISLNKPEKILCARFRKNHFEGVLDILNRFTKLICPKIIFMGEKDYQQFFLVKNFIEKKYKSNVYLCKTIRNSNKVALSSRNNLLKKTSLKTAGLIANKLFNLKLTINKDKKKHKNIVQIVKKELSKNFNIKIQYLECRNLINLSTNINNKPFKVFVAYYLNNVRLIDNF
;
A
#
# COMPACT_ATOMS: atom_id res chain seq x y z
N LYS A 1 -3.21 24.46 -1.26
CA LYS A 1 -4.48 25.14 -1.58
C LYS A 1 -5.19 24.28 -2.62
N VAL A 2 -6.49 24.03 -2.44
CA VAL A 2 -7.33 23.23 -3.35
C VAL A 2 -8.39 24.16 -3.90
N ASP A 3 -8.63 24.12 -5.20
CA ASP A 3 -9.61 24.99 -5.85
C ASP A 3 -11.04 24.43 -5.72
N TYR A 4 -11.18 23.12 -5.82
CA TYR A 4 -12.47 22.42 -5.75
C TYR A 4 -12.39 21.17 -4.89
N VAL A 5 -13.48 20.88 -4.17
CA VAL A 5 -13.68 19.61 -3.43
C VAL A 5 -14.94 18.96 -3.97
N TYR A 6 -14.80 17.78 -4.55
CA TYR A 6 -15.93 17.00 -5.06
C TYR A 6 -16.34 15.94 -4.05
N LEU A 7 -17.56 16.06 -3.52
CA LEU A 7 -18.14 15.17 -2.50
C LEU A 7 -19.45 14.53 -3.01
N PRO A 8 -19.35 13.55 -3.90
CA PRO A 8 -20.55 12.92 -4.46
C PRO A 8 -21.20 11.95 -3.50
N THR A 9 -22.50 11.77 -3.62
CA THR A 9 -23.22 10.65 -3.01
C THR A 9 -22.99 9.36 -3.79
N VAL A 10 -23.26 8.22 -3.16
CA VAL A 10 -23.20 6.90 -3.83
C VAL A 10 -24.13 6.84 -5.03
N ALA A 11 -25.35 7.40 -4.91
CA ALA A 11 -26.31 7.44 -6.00
C ALA A 11 -25.81 8.24 -7.22
N GLN A 12 -25.13 9.37 -6.99
CA GLN A 12 -24.54 10.18 -8.07
C GLN A 12 -23.44 9.45 -8.83
N ILE A 13 -22.65 8.64 -8.13
CA ILE A 13 -21.54 7.89 -8.74
C ILE A 13 -22.03 6.65 -9.48
N TYR A 14 -22.95 5.90 -8.87
CA TYR A 14 -23.36 4.61 -9.43
C TYR A 14 -24.58 4.67 -10.33
N LYS A 15 -25.43 5.72 -10.24
CA LYS A 15 -26.62 5.94 -11.11
C LYS A 15 -27.43 4.65 -11.35
N GLY A 16 -27.63 3.84 -10.31
CA GLY A 16 -28.35 2.55 -10.42
C GLY A 16 -27.49 1.34 -10.81
N ASP A 17 -26.28 1.55 -11.30
CA ASP A 17 -25.33 0.46 -11.65
C ASP A 17 -24.53 0.05 -10.40
N LYS A 18 -24.95 -1.06 -9.78
CA LYS A 18 -24.43 -1.48 -8.44
C LYS A 18 -23.23 -2.42 -8.46
N LYS A 19 -22.90 -3.01 -9.61
CA LYS A 19 -21.84 -4.04 -9.67
C LYS A 19 -20.68 -3.60 -10.53
N SER A 20 -19.47 -3.63 -9.93
CA SER A 20 -18.25 -3.49 -10.70
C SER A 20 -18.05 -4.72 -11.60
N LYS A 21 -17.73 -4.48 -12.87
CA LYS A 21 -17.27 -5.51 -13.82
C LYS A 21 -15.76 -5.71 -13.78
N ILE A 22 -15.07 -5.00 -12.88
CA ILE A 22 -13.61 -5.03 -12.77
C ILE A 22 -13.22 -6.19 -11.83
N SER A 23 -12.31 -7.02 -12.29
CA SER A 23 -11.73 -8.10 -11.49
C SER A 23 -10.22 -8.07 -11.55
N LEU A 24 -9.56 -8.41 -10.46
CA LEU A 24 -8.12 -8.59 -10.42
C LEU A 24 -7.72 -9.94 -11.01
N ASN A 25 -6.66 -9.95 -11.81
CA ASN A 25 -6.02 -11.17 -12.28
C ASN A 25 -5.32 -11.92 -11.12
N LYS A 26 -5.09 -13.22 -11.29
CA LYS A 26 -4.44 -14.05 -10.26
C LYS A 26 -3.10 -13.47 -9.75
N PRO A 27 -2.18 -12.95 -10.59
CA PRO A 27 -0.94 -12.34 -10.14
C PRO A 27 -1.11 -11.05 -9.31
N GLU A 28 -2.23 -10.35 -9.43
CA GLU A 28 -2.53 -9.11 -8.72
C GLU A 28 -3.10 -9.36 -7.31
N LYS A 29 -3.59 -10.58 -7.05
CA LYS A 29 -4.14 -11.01 -5.75
C LYS A 29 -3.03 -11.32 -4.74
N ILE A 30 -2.15 -10.36 -4.50
CA ILE A 30 -1.00 -10.41 -3.60
C ILE A 30 -1.13 -9.38 -2.47
N LEU A 31 -0.23 -9.39 -1.49
CA LEU A 31 -0.16 -8.40 -0.42
C LEU A 31 -1.55 -8.14 0.23
N CYS A 32 -2.02 -6.90 0.20
CA CYS A 32 -3.33 -6.54 0.75
C CYS A 32 -4.51 -7.25 0.05
N ALA A 33 -4.43 -7.52 -1.26
CA ALA A 33 -5.50 -8.16 -2.01
C ALA A 33 -5.80 -9.59 -1.52
N ARG A 34 -4.80 -10.29 -0.95
CA ARG A 34 -5.02 -11.62 -0.33
C ARG A 34 -5.91 -11.58 0.91
N PHE A 35 -5.95 -10.44 1.61
CA PHE A 35 -6.61 -10.28 2.91
C PHE A 35 -7.83 -9.38 2.86
N ARG A 36 -8.07 -8.73 1.74
CA ARG A 36 -9.16 -7.78 1.54
C ARG A 36 -9.89 -8.11 0.23
N LYS A 37 -10.75 -9.12 0.30
CA LYS A 37 -11.55 -9.56 -0.87
C LYS A 37 -12.33 -8.39 -1.48
N ASN A 38 -12.31 -8.27 -2.80
CA ASN A 38 -13.01 -7.25 -3.61
C ASN A 38 -12.64 -5.78 -3.30
N HIS A 39 -11.64 -5.53 -2.44
CA HIS A 39 -11.27 -4.17 -2.07
C HIS A 39 -10.68 -3.37 -3.24
N PHE A 40 -9.73 -3.93 -3.94
CA PHE A 40 -9.08 -3.23 -5.05
C PHE A 40 -9.97 -3.17 -6.30
N GLU A 41 -10.82 -4.15 -6.48
CA GLU A 41 -11.86 -4.12 -7.50
C GLU A 41 -12.79 -2.91 -7.27
N GLY A 42 -13.20 -2.67 -6.02
CA GLY A 42 -13.97 -1.49 -5.65
C GLY A 42 -13.19 -0.18 -5.82
N VAL A 43 -11.90 -0.15 -5.47
CA VAL A 43 -11.04 1.02 -5.68
C VAL A 43 -10.91 1.34 -7.17
N LEU A 44 -10.67 0.34 -8.00
CA LEU A 44 -10.56 0.52 -9.45
C LEU A 44 -11.87 0.97 -10.08
N ASP A 45 -13.02 0.45 -9.61
CA ASP A 45 -14.33 0.86 -10.08
C ASP A 45 -14.61 2.33 -9.78
N ILE A 46 -14.42 2.77 -8.53
CA ILE A 46 -14.67 4.16 -8.16
C ILE A 46 -13.73 5.12 -8.89
N LEU A 47 -12.44 4.78 -9.01
CA LEU A 47 -11.50 5.62 -9.74
C LEU A 47 -11.73 5.63 -11.23
N ASN A 48 -12.20 4.52 -11.81
CA ASN A 48 -12.65 4.47 -13.20
C ASN A 48 -13.81 5.45 -13.46
N ARG A 49 -14.80 5.50 -12.55
CA ARG A 49 -15.95 6.41 -12.64
C ARG A 49 -15.51 7.87 -12.48
N PHE A 50 -14.67 8.16 -11.49
CA PHE A 50 -14.12 9.51 -11.29
C PHE A 50 -13.28 9.97 -12.49
N THR A 51 -12.41 9.12 -13.01
CA THR A 51 -11.60 9.47 -14.18
C THR A 51 -12.45 9.75 -15.40
N LYS A 52 -13.51 8.95 -15.63
CA LYS A 52 -14.47 9.19 -16.72
C LYS A 52 -15.25 10.50 -16.56
N LEU A 53 -15.60 10.86 -15.31
CA LEU A 53 -16.40 12.05 -15.03
C LEU A 53 -15.58 13.34 -15.09
N ILE A 54 -14.36 13.31 -14.51
CA ILE A 54 -13.53 14.51 -14.30
C ILE A 54 -12.54 14.72 -15.44
N CYS A 55 -12.17 13.64 -16.16
CA CYS A 55 -11.16 13.63 -17.21
C CYS A 55 -9.83 14.29 -16.79
N PRO A 56 -9.25 13.94 -15.63
CA PRO A 56 -8.08 14.61 -15.12
C PRO A 56 -6.86 14.32 -16.01
N LYS A 57 -5.98 15.29 -16.21
CA LYS A 57 -4.67 15.08 -16.86
C LYS A 57 -3.74 14.28 -15.96
N ILE A 58 -3.81 14.55 -14.65
CA ILE A 58 -2.90 13.97 -13.64
C ILE A 58 -3.71 13.51 -12.43
N ILE A 59 -3.37 12.32 -11.91
CA ILE A 59 -3.90 11.76 -10.67
C ILE A 59 -2.72 11.53 -9.72
N PHE A 60 -2.76 12.12 -8.53
CA PHE A 60 -1.74 11.93 -7.50
C PHE A 60 -2.16 10.86 -6.50
N MET A 61 -1.27 9.90 -6.20
CA MET A 61 -1.51 8.84 -5.24
C MET A 61 -0.37 8.70 -4.24
N GLY A 62 -0.69 8.41 -2.98
CA GLY A 62 0.31 8.25 -1.93
C GLY A 62 1.07 6.92 -2.03
N GLU A 63 2.39 6.98 -1.88
CA GLU A 63 3.29 5.82 -1.95
C GLU A 63 3.04 4.78 -0.84
N LYS A 64 2.51 5.20 0.30
CA LYS A 64 2.16 4.30 1.40
C LYS A 64 1.25 3.15 0.95
N ASP A 65 0.33 3.44 0.06
CA ASP A 65 -0.60 2.47 -0.53
C ASP A 65 -0.10 1.98 -1.90
N TYR A 66 1.19 1.59 -2.00
CA TYR A 66 1.89 1.30 -3.26
C TYR A 66 1.20 0.26 -4.13
N GLN A 67 0.64 -0.82 -3.55
CA GLN A 67 -0.12 -1.80 -4.33
C GLN A 67 -1.34 -1.14 -5.00
N GLN A 68 -2.04 -0.26 -4.30
CA GLN A 68 -3.15 0.51 -4.86
C GLN A 68 -2.68 1.40 -6.02
N PHE A 69 -1.61 2.17 -5.79
CA PHE A 69 -0.98 2.97 -6.85
C PHE A 69 -0.64 2.13 -8.08
N PHE A 70 0.03 0.98 -7.88
CA PHE A 70 0.44 0.11 -8.97
C PHE A 70 -0.75 -0.39 -9.81
N LEU A 71 -1.81 -0.86 -9.15
CA LEU A 71 -3.02 -1.33 -9.83
C LEU A 71 -3.75 -0.21 -10.54
N VAL A 72 -3.90 0.93 -9.89
CA VAL A 72 -4.57 2.11 -10.46
C VAL A 72 -3.80 2.66 -11.66
N LYS A 73 -2.47 2.80 -11.53
CA LYS A 73 -1.62 3.26 -12.63
C LYS A 73 -1.79 2.38 -13.86
N ASN A 74 -1.63 1.06 -13.71
CA ASN A 74 -1.76 0.12 -14.81
C ASN A 74 -3.15 0.11 -15.44
N PHE A 75 -4.19 0.31 -14.64
CA PHE A 75 -5.57 0.33 -15.12
C PHE A 75 -5.93 1.66 -15.82
N ILE A 76 -5.62 2.78 -15.18
CA ILE A 76 -6.02 4.12 -15.65
C ILE A 76 -5.21 4.53 -16.87
N GLU A 77 -3.87 4.42 -16.84
CA GLU A 77 -3.01 4.83 -17.96
C GLU A 77 -3.24 3.99 -19.22
N LYS A 78 -3.66 2.72 -19.05
CA LYS A 78 -4.05 1.87 -20.19
C LYS A 78 -5.38 2.29 -20.84
N LYS A 79 -6.30 2.86 -20.04
CA LYS A 79 -7.67 3.11 -20.46
C LYS A 79 -7.95 4.58 -20.80
N TYR A 80 -7.20 5.51 -20.20
CA TYR A 80 -7.42 6.95 -20.29
C TYR A 80 -6.13 7.68 -20.63
N LYS A 81 -6.25 8.93 -21.10
CA LYS A 81 -5.12 9.86 -21.31
C LYS A 81 -4.65 10.54 -20.01
N SER A 82 -4.91 9.93 -18.86
CA SER A 82 -4.54 10.42 -17.52
C SER A 82 -3.26 9.77 -17.06
N ASN A 83 -2.32 10.54 -16.52
CA ASN A 83 -1.10 10.02 -15.90
C ASN A 83 -1.28 9.86 -14.39
N VAL A 84 -0.76 8.79 -13.80
CA VAL A 84 -0.83 8.54 -12.35
C VAL A 84 0.55 8.71 -11.73
N TYR A 85 0.68 9.71 -10.83
CA TYR A 85 1.93 10.08 -10.17
C TYR A 85 1.95 9.62 -8.71
N LEU A 86 3.12 9.13 -8.30
CA LEU A 86 3.38 8.65 -6.96
C LEU A 86 3.92 9.78 -6.08
N CYS A 87 3.20 10.13 -4.99
CA CYS A 87 3.66 11.05 -3.97
C CYS A 87 4.36 10.29 -2.84
N LYS A 88 5.57 10.71 -2.50
CA LYS A 88 6.37 10.08 -1.43
C LYS A 88 5.63 10.05 -0.09
N THR A 89 5.81 8.97 0.65
CA THR A 89 5.24 8.81 1.99
C THR A 89 5.84 9.83 2.95
N ILE A 90 4.99 10.66 3.55
CA ILE A 90 5.38 11.55 4.64
C ILE A 90 5.38 10.75 5.94
N ARG A 91 6.44 10.92 6.74
CA ARG A 91 6.65 10.21 8.01
C ARG A 91 6.83 11.19 9.15
N ASN A 92 6.43 10.79 10.35
CA ASN A 92 6.76 11.53 11.55
C ASN A 92 8.23 11.30 11.97
N SER A 93 8.67 11.97 13.05
CA SER A 93 10.02 11.83 13.61
C SER A 93 10.42 10.38 13.95
N ASN A 94 9.43 9.54 14.31
CA ASN A 94 9.62 8.12 14.62
C ASN A 94 9.58 7.22 13.36
N LYS A 95 9.64 7.80 12.16
CA LYS A 95 9.56 7.10 10.86
C LYS A 95 8.22 6.41 10.56
N VAL A 96 7.20 6.57 11.39
CA VAL A 96 5.86 6.04 11.12
C VAL A 96 5.23 6.84 10.00
N ALA A 97 4.71 6.15 9.00
CA ALA A 97 3.98 6.79 7.90
C ALA A 97 2.71 7.49 8.42
N LEU A 98 2.44 8.71 7.97
CA LEU A 98 1.23 9.43 8.34
C LEU A 98 -0.01 8.69 7.82
N SER A 99 -0.98 8.49 8.71
CA SER A 99 -2.23 7.81 8.42
C SER A 99 -3.31 8.20 9.42
N SER A 100 -4.56 8.31 8.99
CA SER A 100 -5.71 8.47 9.89
C SER A 100 -5.83 7.35 10.92
N ARG A 101 -5.34 6.14 10.60
CA ARG A 101 -5.30 5.01 11.55
C ARG A 101 -4.38 5.24 12.73
N ASN A 102 -3.41 6.14 12.63
CA ASN A 102 -2.53 6.48 13.75
C ASN A 102 -3.31 7.10 14.91
N ASN A 103 -4.44 7.77 14.63
CA ASN A 103 -5.34 8.35 15.64
C ASN A 103 -6.08 7.28 16.47
N LEU A 104 -6.13 6.03 15.99
CA LEU A 104 -6.69 4.89 16.71
C LEU A 104 -5.69 4.25 17.69
N LEU A 105 -4.42 4.69 17.67
CA LEU A 105 -3.37 4.15 18.50
C LEU A 105 -3.12 5.04 19.72
N LYS A 106 -2.90 4.40 20.88
CA LYS A 106 -2.39 5.11 22.07
C LYS A 106 -0.96 5.59 21.82
N LYS A 107 -0.50 6.61 22.56
CA LYS A 107 0.87 7.16 22.45
C LYS A 107 1.96 6.09 22.59
N THR A 108 1.78 5.13 23.52
CA THR A 108 2.69 3.98 23.70
C THR A 108 2.77 3.11 22.45
N SER A 109 1.61 2.82 21.84
CA SER A 109 1.55 2.01 20.60
C SER A 109 2.16 2.76 19.41
N LEU A 110 2.05 4.07 19.34
CA LEU A 110 2.74 4.87 18.33
C LEU A 110 4.27 4.81 18.49
N LYS A 111 4.79 4.79 19.72
CA LYS A 111 6.22 4.54 19.97
C LYS A 111 6.61 3.15 19.47
N THR A 112 5.84 2.12 19.79
CA THR A 112 6.07 0.74 19.30
C THR A 112 6.03 0.69 17.76
N ALA A 113 5.08 1.34 17.10
CA ALA A 113 5.03 1.43 15.64
C ALA A 113 6.31 2.08 15.07
N GLY A 114 6.86 3.08 15.76
CA GLY A 114 8.14 3.71 15.41
C GLY A 114 9.32 2.74 15.50
N LEU A 115 9.40 1.94 16.55
CA LEU A 115 10.45 0.91 16.68
C LEU A 115 10.35 -0.14 15.57
N ILE A 116 9.13 -0.56 15.23
CA ILE A 116 8.87 -1.48 14.11
C ILE A 116 9.30 -0.83 12.79
N ALA A 117 8.93 0.43 12.54
CA ALA A 117 9.30 1.15 11.33
C ALA A 117 10.83 1.28 11.18
N ASN A 118 11.56 1.56 12.28
CA ASN A 118 13.02 1.59 12.27
C ASN A 118 13.62 0.22 11.94
N LYS A 119 13.11 -0.87 12.52
CA LYS A 119 13.57 -2.23 12.19
C LYS A 119 13.34 -2.57 10.71
N LEU A 120 12.21 -2.18 10.16
CA LEU A 120 11.87 -2.41 8.74
C LEU A 120 12.72 -1.54 7.80
N PHE A 121 13.04 -0.32 8.19
CA PHE A 121 13.99 0.52 7.46
C PHE A 121 15.39 -0.13 7.41
N ASN A 122 15.88 -0.62 8.57
CA ASN A 122 17.16 -1.33 8.63
C ASN A 122 17.13 -2.65 7.84
N LEU A 123 16.01 -3.39 7.86
CA LEU A 123 15.80 -4.57 7.01
C LEU A 123 16.01 -4.22 5.53
N LYS A 124 15.41 -3.10 5.07
CA LYS A 124 15.62 -2.63 3.69
C LYS A 124 17.09 -2.35 3.38
N LEU A 125 17.82 -1.70 4.30
CA LEU A 125 19.25 -1.42 4.13
C LEU A 125 20.08 -2.72 4.06
N THR A 126 19.78 -3.70 4.93
CA THR A 126 20.44 -5.00 4.92
C THR A 126 20.22 -5.75 3.61
N ILE A 127 18.97 -5.77 3.11
CA ILE A 127 18.65 -6.44 1.85
C ILE A 127 19.29 -5.73 0.65
N ASN A 128 19.46 -4.42 0.70
CA ASN A 128 20.18 -3.70 -0.37
C ASN A 128 21.62 -4.17 -0.53
N LYS A 129 22.28 -4.62 0.55
CA LYS A 129 23.67 -5.14 0.54
C LYS A 129 23.73 -6.54 -0.09
N ASP A 130 22.74 -7.40 0.19
CA ASP A 130 22.67 -8.77 -0.34
C ASP A 130 21.21 -9.15 -0.67
N LYS A 131 20.81 -8.86 -1.91
CA LYS A 131 19.46 -9.19 -2.38
C LYS A 131 19.20 -10.70 -2.52
N LYS A 132 20.25 -11.53 -2.69
CA LYS A 132 20.09 -12.98 -2.89
C LYS A 132 19.51 -13.64 -1.63
N LYS A 133 19.90 -13.17 -0.45
CA LYS A 133 19.46 -13.72 0.84
C LYS A 133 18.16 -13.10 1.38
N HIS A 134 17.50 -12.22 0.61
CA HIS A 134 16.35 -11.45 1.11
C HIS A 134 15.23 -12.31 1.73
N LYS A 135 14.93 -13.48 1.18
CA LYS A 135 13.87 -14.36 1.72
C LYS A 135 14.16 -14.82 3.14
N ASN A 136 15.39 -15.30 3.39
CA ASN A 136 15.80 -15.75 4.71
C ASN A 136 15.83 -14.61 5.72
N ILE A 137 16.42 -13.44 5.34
CA ILE A 137 16.49 -12.26 6.19
C ILE A 137 15.09 -11.78 6.58
N VAL A 138 14.15 -11.73 5.62
CA VAL A 138 12.76 -11.35 5.87
C VAL A 138 12.09 -12.31 6.86
N GLN A 139 12.31 -13.63 6.76
CA GLN A 139 11.73 -14.60 7.69
C GLN A 139 12.26 -14.46 9.11
N ILE A 140 13.55 -14.21 9.26
CA ILE A 140 14.18 -13.96 10.58
C ILE A 140 13.54 -12.71 11.21
N VAL A 141 13.56 -11.58 10.49
CA VAL A 141 13.00 -10.32 11.00
C VAL A 141 11.51 -10.42 11.28
N LYS A 142 10.75 -11.18 10.47
CA LYS A 142 9.32 -11.42 10.72
C LYS A 142 9.08 -12.12 12.06
N LYS A 143 9.88 -13.15 12.38
CA LYS A 143 9.82 -13.86 13.67
C LYS A 143 10.19 -12.95 14.84
N GLU A 144 11.27 -12.20 14.71
CA GLU A 144 11.71 -11.23 15.73
C GLU A 144 10.64 -10.17 16.01
N LEU A 145 10.07 -9.54 14.97
CA LEU A 145 9.04 -8.52 15.14
C LEU A 145 7.81 -9.10 15.84
N SER A 146 7.36 -10.30 15.45
CA SER A 146 6.19 -10.92 16.07
C SER A 146 6.43 -11.23 17.54
N LYS A 147 7.63 -11.73 17.90
CA LYS A 147 7.98 -12.07 19.29
C LYS A 147 8.19 -10.82 20.15
N ASN A 148 9.00 -9.86 19.67
CA ASN A 148 9.44 -8.71 20.50
C ASN A 148 8.34 -7.67 20.71
N PHE A 149 7.39 -7.55 19.78
CA PHE A 149 6.33 -6.53 19.84
C PHE A 149 4.93 -7.12 20.04
N ASN A 150 4.82 -8.43 20.19
CA ASN A 150 3.54 -9.13 20.32
C ASN A 150 2.51 -8.70 19.24
N ILE A 151 2.97 -8.68 17.99
CA ILE A 151 2.14 -8.26 16.83
C ILE A 151 1.82 -9.43 15.91
N LYS A 152 0.62 -9.38 15.30
CA LYS A 152 0.22 -10.33 14.25
C LYS A 152 0.59 -9.76 12.89
N ILE A 153 1.61 -10.30 12.24
CA ILE A 153 2.04 -9.90 10.89
C ILE A 153 1.25 -10.72 9.85
N GLN A 154 0.46 -10.06 9.02
CA GLN A 154 -0.22 -10.69 7.89
C GLN A 154 0.76 -11.05 6.78
N TYR A 155 1.60 -10.09 6.39
CA TYR A 155 2.69 -10.32 5.47
C TYR A 155 3.87 -9.39 5.80
N LEU A 156 5.07 -9.86 5.48
CA LEU A 156 6.31 -9.11 5.37
C LEU A 156 7.02 -9.68 4.16
N GLU A 157 7.14 -8.92 3.07
CA GLU A 157 7.61 -9.40 1.78
C GLU A 157 8.41 -8.33 1.04
N CYS A 158 9.45 -8.75 0.32
CA CYS A 158 10.11 -7.90 -0.68
C CYS A 158 9.46 -8.12 -2.03
N ARG A 159 9.14 -7.01 -2.71
CA ARG A 159 8.59 -7.04 -4.06
C ARG A 159 9.30 -6.03 -4.94
N ASN A 160 9.62 -6.42 -6.19
CA ASN A 160 10.13 -5.45 -7.15
C ASN A 160 9.02 -4.48 -7.61
N LEU A 161 9.43 -3.31 -8.05
CA LEU A 161 8.50 -2.21 -8.38
C LEU A 161 8.02 -2.25 -9.84
N ILE A 162 8.50 -3.19 -10.65
CA ILE A 162 8.12 -3.30 -12.07
C ILE A 162 6.81 -4.07 -12.21
N ASN A 163 6.68 -5.21 -11.50
CA ASN A 163 5.52 -6.10 -11.62
C ASN A 163 5.08 -6.72 -10.29
N LEU A 164 5.61 -6.22 -9.18
CA LEU A 164 5.34 -6.70 -7.81
C LEU A 164 5.65 -8.18 -7.59
N SER A 165 6.46 -8.83 -8.42
CA SER A 165 6.92 -10.20 -8.16
C SER A 165 7.96 -10.23 -7.04
N THR A 166 8.23 -11.42 -6.50
CA THR A 166 9.23 -11.63 -5.42
C THR A 166 10.67 -11.65 -5.93
N ASN A 167 10.89 -11.69 -7.24
CA ASN A 167 12.23 -11.58 -7.80
C ASN A 167 12.69 -10.12 -7.78
N ILE A 168 13.59 -9.78 -6.86
CA ILE A 168 14.14 -8.43 -6.65
C ILE A 168 15.57 -8.26 -7.17
N ASN A 169 16.18 -9.31 -7.75
CA ASN A 169 17.54 -9.25 -8.27
C ASN A 169 17.62 -8.22 -9.41
N ASN A 170 18.60 -7.33 -9.32
CA ASN A 170 18.84 -6.25 -10.29
C ASN A 170 17.61 -5.36 -10.59
N LYS A 171 16.65 -5.31 -9.68
CA LYS A 171 15.43 -4.50 -9.82
C LYS A 171 15.24 -3.55 -8.63
N PRO A 172 14.60 -2.40 -8.84
CA PRO A 172 14.14 -1.58 -7.74
C PRO A 172 13.09 -2.37 -6.95
N PHE A 173 13.13 -2.30 -5.63
CA PHE A 173 12.23 -3.04 -4.77
C PHE A 173 11.86 -2.28 -3.53
N LYS A 174 10.78 -2.71 -2.88
CA LYS A 174 10.37 -2.28 -1.55
C LYS A 174 10.12 -3.48 -0.64
N VAL A 175 10.26 -3.22 0.66
CA VAL A 175 9.80 -4.10 1.74
C VAL A 175 8.37 -3.71 2.06
N PHE A 176 7.42 -4.61 1.89
CA PHE A 176 5.99 -4.40 2.17
C PHE A 176 5.60 -5.10 3.44
N VAL A 177 4.84 -4.44 4.29
CA VAL A 177 4.34 -5.02 5.54
C VAL A 177 2.87 -4.70 5.78
N ALA A 178 2.16 -5.67 6.38
CA ALA A 178 0.89 -5.43 7.05
C ALA A 178 0.88 -6.20 8.37
N TYR A 179 0.53 -5.51 9.44
CA TYR A 179 0.48 -6.08 10.78
C TYR A 179 -0.64 -5.46 11.62
N TYR A 180 -1.02 -6.15 12.68
CA TYR A 180 -1.94 -5.63 13.68
C TYR A 180 -1.17 -5.22 14.92
N LEU A 181 -1.40 -4.00 15.37
CA LEU A 181 -0.94 -3.48 16.65
C LEU A 181 -2.16 -2.98 17.44
N ASN A 182 -2.44 -3.61 18.58
CA ASN A 182 -3.64 -3.35 19.39
C ASN A 182 -4.93 -3.32 18.54
N ASN A 183 -5.16 -4.37 17.75
CA ASN A 183 -6.29 -4.54 16.83
C ASN A 183 -6.37 -3.52 15.67
N VAL A 184 -5.46 -2.55 15.60
CA VAL A 184 -5.38 -1.62 14.48
C VAL A 184 -4.50 -2.21 13.39
N ARG A 185 -5.07 -2.41 12.20
CA ARG A 185 -4.32 -2.88 11.04
C ARG A 185 -3.50 -1.76 10.42
N LEU A 186 -2.21 -1.87 10.47
CA LEU A 186 -1.25 -0.95 9.86
C LEU A 186 -0.62 -1.56 8.61
N ILE A 187 -0.34 -0.73 7.62
CA ILE A 187 0.43 -1.08 6.43
C ILE A 187 1.52 -0.04 6.21
N ASP A 188 2.64 -0.50 5.66
CA ASP A 188 3.74 0.38 5.25
C ASP A 188 4.57 -0.27 4.14
N ASN A 189 5.45 0.54 3.54
CA ASN A 189 6.49 0.06 2.63
C ASN A 189 7.76 0.92 2.73
N PHE A 190 8.92 0.32 2.50
CA PHE A 190 10.25 0.93 2.67
C PHE A 190 11.14 0.76 1.44
#